data_6ad39e8a355c53c80a42af8916105582
#
_entry.id   6ad39e8a355c53c80a42af8916105582
#
_cell.length_a   1.000
_cell.length_b   1.000
_cell.length_c   1.000
_cell.angle_alpha   90.00
_cell.angle_beta   90.00
_cell.angle_gamma   90.00
#
_symmetry.space_group_name_H-M   'P 1'
#
loop_
_entity.id
_entity.type
_entity.pdbx_description
1 polymer ?
#
loop_
_entity_poly.entity_id
_entity_poly.type
_entity_poly.pdbx_seq_one_letter_code
_entity_poly.pdbx_strand_id
1 'polypeptide(L)'
;LEREIASYSTANPISEDLHKKASKFMPGGDTRNSIYWDPFPVYITSGEGTTLTDADGNKRTDFVNNMTTLILGHRPPEVTSALASQIDKGLSFPAPSPSVVRWAELMCERVPSLDKVRFVNTGTEATLNAIRAARAFTGKQKLIKCEGAYHGNHDAIQISVVPPLDEAGDAESPESVAAFPGIS
;
A
#
# COMPACT_ATOMS: atom_id res chain seq x y z
N LEU A 1 -3.54 14.19 26.44
CA LEU A 1 -4.15 13.43 25.36
C LEU A 1 -5.55 13.95 25.03
N GLU A 2 -6.52 13.97 25.98
CA GLU A 2 -7.91 14.40 25.74
C GLU A 2 -8.02 15.80 25.09
N ARG A 3 -7.21 16.77 25.57
CA ARG A 3 -7.16 18.11 24.98
C ARG A 3 -6.74 18.09 23.51
N GLU A 4 -5.77 17.25 23.15
CA GLU A 4 -5.28 17.13 21.76
C GLU A 4 -6.33 16.45 20.87
N ILE A 5 -7.00 15.41 21.38
CA ILE A 5 -8.12 14.77 20.68
C ILE A 5 -9.25 15.77 20.42
N ALA A 6 -9.66 16.54 21.42
CA ALA A 6 -10.69 17.57 21.27
C ALA A 6 -10.30 18.64 20.26
N SER A 7 -9.04 19.09 20.27
CA SER A 7 -8.51 20.05 19.32
C SER A 7 -8.52 19.49 17.89
N TYR A 8 -8.12 18.21 17.72
CA TYR A 8 -8.13 17.51 16.45
C TYR A 8 -9.56 17.39 15.89
N SER A 9 -10.53 16.93 16.70
CA SER A 9 -11.93 16.80 16.28
C SER A 9 -12.53 18.16 15.89
N THR A 10 -12.22 19.21 16.66
CA THR A 10 -12.69 20.58 16.35
C THR A 10 -12.11 21.11 15.03
N ALA A 11 -10.88 20.73 14.69
CA ALA A 11 -10.21 21.18 13.46
C ALA A 11 -10.61 20.34 12.21
N ASN A 12 -11.26 19.18 12.40
CA ASN A 12 -11.54 18.23 11.31
C ASN A 12 -12.99 17.69 11.36
N PRO A 13 -14.03 18.55 11.48
CA PRO A 13 -15.41 18.10 11.65
C PRO A 13 -15.96 17.36 10.43
N ILE A 14 -15.57 17.73 9.21
CA ILE A 14 -16.04 17.06 7.97
C ILE A 14 -15.42 15.67 7.88
N SER A 15 -14.13 15.54 8.21
CA SER A 15 -13.45 14.24 8.24
C SER A 15 -14.09 13.31 9.29
N GLU A 16 -14.45 13.83 10.46
CA GLU A 16 -15.18 13.07 11.49
C GLU A 16 -16.53 12.54 11.00
N ASP A 17 -17.32 13.39 10.35
CA ASP A 17 -18.61 12.99 9.79
C ASP A 17 -18.48 11.99 8.66
N LEU A 18 -17.49 12.15 7.79
CA LEU A 18 -17.17 11.17 6.74
C LEU A 18 -16.79 9.82 7.34
N HIS A 19 -15.98 9.81 8.41
CA HIS A 19 -15.61 8.57 9.09
C HIS A 19 -16.82 7.86 9.73
N LYS A 20 -17.68 8.61 10.45
CA LYS A 20 -18.94 8.08 10.98
C LYS A 20 -19.84 7.48 9.89
N LYS A 21 -19.89 8.11 8.73
CA LYS A 21 -20.62 7.59 7.57
C LYS A 21 -19.96 6.35 6.97
N ALA A 22 -18.65 6.38 6.79
CA ALA A 22 -17.85 5.28 6.24
C ALA A 22 -17.98 3.99 7.08
N SER A 23 -17.97 4.12 8.40
CA SER A 23 -18.10 3.01 9.36
C SER A 23 -19.44 2.25 9.27
N LYS A 24 -20.45 2.82 8.60
CA LYS A 24 -21.72 2.12 8.32
C LYS A 24 -21.62 1.17 7.13
N PHE A 25 -20.64 1.34 6.26
CA PHE A 25 -20.51 0.62 5.00
C PHE A 25 -19.19 -0.14 4.85
N MET A 26 -18.17 0.23 5.62
CA MET A 26 -16.85 -0.38 5.59
C MET A 26 -16.42 -0.79 6.99
N PRO A 27 -15.88 -2.00 7.18
CA PRO A 27 -15.31 -2.43 8.47
C PRO A 27 -14.25 -1.42 8.94
N GLY A 28 -14.40 -0.87 10.15
CA GLY A 28 -13.51 0.16 10.67
C GLY A 28 -13.55 1.51 9.93
N GLY A 29 -14.46 1.70 8.98
CA GLY A 29 -14.60 2.94 8.21
C GLY A 29 -13.53 3.16 7.15
N ASP A 30 -12.70 2.15 6.87
CA ASP A 30 -11.59 2.24 5.94
C ASP A 30 -11.37 0.92 5.18
N THR A 31 -10.61 1.00 4.09
CA THR A 31 -10.15 -0.14 3.28
C THR A 31 -8.67 -0.43 3.46
N ARG A 32 -7.95 0.36 4.25
CA ARG A 32 -6.50 0.27 4.48
C ARG A 32 -6.17 0.50 5.95
N ASN A 33 -6.00 -0.55 6.73
CA ASN A 33 -5.66 -0.46 8.16
C ASN A 33 -4.43 0.42 8.44
N SER A 34 -3.49 0.49 7.50
CA SER A 34 -2.25 1.28 7.63
C SER A 34 -2.43 2.80 7.60
N ILE A 35 -3.62 3.30 7.26
CA ILE A 35 -3.91 4.75 7.23
C ILE A 35 -4.92 5.16 8.31
N TYR A 36 -5.35 4.24 9.14
CA TYR A 36 -6.19 4.54 10.30
C TYR A 36 -5.35 5.03 11.48
N TRP A 37 -5.85 6.05 12.18
CA TRP A 37 -5.37 6.52 13.49
C TRP A 37 -6.53 7.08 14.31
N ASP A 38 -6.41 6.99 15.62
CA ASP A 38 -7.41 7.52 16.54
C ASP A 38 -7.38 9.05 16.61
N PRO A 39 -8.54 9.70 16.76
CA PRO A 39 -9.90 9.14 16.87
C PRO A 39 -10.54 8.81 15.52
N PHE A 40 -10.04 9.34 14.43
CA PHE A 40 -10.41 9.10 13.03
C PHE A 40 -9.37 9.68 12.09
N PRO A 41 -9.17 9.11 10.88
CA PRO A 41 -8.28 9.68 9.87
C PRO A 41 -8.86 10.94 9.23
N VAL A 42 -8.00 11.85 8.77
CA VAL A 42 -8.42 12.93 7.87
C VAL A 42 -8.72 12.39 6.48
N TYR A 43 -9.73 12.94 5.84
CA TYR A 43 -10.12 12.57 4.47
C TYR A 43 -9.51 13.55 3.48
N ILE A 44 -8.70 13.05 2.55
CA ILE A 44 -7.98 13.88 1.56
C ILE A 44 -8.82 14.06 0.31
N THR A 45 -8.92 15.29 -0.18
CA THR A 45 -9.67 15.65 -1.38
C THR A 45 -8.79 15.94 -2.59
N SER A 46 -7.57 16.43 -2.37
CA SER A 46 -6.63 16.71 -3.46
C SER A 46 -5.18 16.71 -2.98
N GLY A 47 -4.26 16.59 -3.94
CA GLY A 47 -2.83 16.69 -3.69
C GLY A 47 -2.11 17.37 -4.85
N GLU A 48 -1.09 18.17 -4.56
CA GLU A 48 -0.22 18.83 -5.53
C GLU A 48 1.21 18.94 -4.98
N GLY A 49 2.18 18.46 -5.74
CA GLY A 49 3.57 18.41 -5.28
C GLY A 49 3.68 17.67 -3.95
N THR A 50 4.08 18.35 -2.89
CA THR A 50 4.20 17.80 -1.52
C THR A 50 3.01 18.14 -0.62
N THR A 51 1.98 18.79 -1.14
CA THR A 51 0.86 19.31 -0.34
C THR A 51 -0.41 18.53 -0.60
N LEU A 52 -1.07 18.13 0.48
CA LEU A 52 -2.41 17.56 0.49
C LEU A 52 -3.41 18.61 0.99
N THR A 53 -4.63 18.59 0.44
CA THR A 53 -5.76 19.33 0.99
C THR A 53 -6.78 18.32 1.51
N ASP A 54 -7.19 18.46 2.76
CA ASP A 54 -8.19 17.59 3.36
C ASP A 54 -9.62 18.08 3.10
N ALA A 55 -10.61 17.29 3.54
CA ALA A 55 -12.03 17.61 3.36
C ALA A 55 -12.46 18.84 4.16
N ASP A 56 -11.74 19.20 5.20
CA ASP A 56 -11.96 20.36 6.04
C ASP A 56 -11.28 21.62 5.48
N GLY A 57 -10.57 21.50 4.34
CA GLY A 57 -9.87 22.58 3.65
C GLY A 57 -8.47 22.89 4.18
N ASN A 58 -7.97 22.12 5.13
CA ASN A 58 -6.63 22.33 5.68
C ASN A 58 -5.57 21.82 4.70
N LYS A 59 -4.47 22.55 4.57
CA LYS A 59 -3.28 22.12 3.82
C LYS A 59 -2.30 21.40 4.73
N ARG A 60 -1.80 20.26 4.27
CA ARG A 60 -0.88 19.39 5.00
C ARG A 60 0.31 19.02 4.14
N THR A 61 1.50 18.99 4.71
CA THR A 61 2.66 18.43 4.01
C THR A 61 2.61 16.91 4.09
N ASP A 62 2.71 16.25 2.93
CA ASP A 62 2.69 14.79 2.85
C ASP A 62 4.09 14.20 3.08
N PHE A 63 4.33 13.67 4.27
CA PHE A 63 5.54 12.91 4.60
C PHE A 63 5.38 11.40 4.41
N VAL A 64 4.17 10.92 4.11
CA VAL A 64 3.88 9.50 3.89
C VAL A 64 4.11 9.10 2.42
N ASN A 65 3.83 10.05 1.52
CA ASN A 65 4.06 9.89 0.08
C ASN A 65 3.43 8.61 -0.49
N ASN A 66 2.19 8.32 -0.05
CA ASN A 66 1.46 7.08 -0.33
C ASN A 66 2.34 5.82 -0.15
N MET A 67 2.94 5.68 1.03
CA MET A 67 3.90 4.61 1.37
C MET A 67 5.09 4.58 0.41
N THR A 68 5.69 5.74 0.18
CA THR A 68 6.89 5.97 -0.66
C THR A 68 6.73 5.75 -2.16
N THR A 69 5.51 5.62 -2.67
CA THR A 69 5.26 5.34 -4.09
C THR A 69 5.24 6.58 -4.98
N LEU A 70 4.92 7.76 -4.42
CA LEU A 70 4.79 9.01 -5.18
C LEU A 70 6.10 9.81 -5.23
N ILE A 71 7.16 9.21 -5.76
CA ILE A 71 8.51 9.82 -5.79
C ILE A 71 8.58 11.16 -6.54
N LEU A 72 7.62 11.43 -7.42
CA LEU A 72 7.48 12.70 -8.15
C LEU A 72 6.50 13.67 -7.48
N GLY A 73 5.97 13.31 -6.30
CA GLY A 73 4.90 14.05 -5.64
C GLY A 73 3.52 13.83 -6.27
N HIS A 74 2.55 14.59 -5.78
CA HIS A 74 1.17 14.54 -6.28
C HIS A 74 1.01 15.30 -7.59
N ARG A 75 0.29 14.72 -8.55
CA ARG A 75 -0.06 15.35 -9.84
C ARG A 75 1.13 15.88 -10.65
N PRO A 76 2.23 15.12 -10.86
CA PRO A 76 3.29 15.59 -11.75
C PRO A 76 2.73 15.85 -13.15
N PRO A 77 3.04 17.02 -13.78
CA PRO A 77 2.39 17.43 -15.03
C PRO A 77 2.54 16.44 -16.18
N GLU A 78 3.71 15.82 -16.30
CA GLU A 78 4.01 14.84 -17.35
C GLU A 78 3.13 13.60 -17.23
N VAL A 79 2.96 13.07 -16.01
CA VAL A 79 2.10 11.90 -15.73
C VAL A 79 0.64 12.26 -15.96
N THR A 80 0.21 13.42 -15.48
CA THR A 80 -1.18 13.89 -15.63
C THR A 80 -1.54 14.05 -17.10
N SER A 81 -0.64 14.65 -17.91
CA SER A 81 -0.84 14.82 -19.35
C SER A 81 -0.88 13.48 -20.09
N ALA A 82 0.02 12.55 -19.75
CA ALA A 82 0.03 11.22 -20.36
C ALA A 82 -1.25 10.44 -20.05
N LEU A 83 -1.73 10.51 -18.80
CA LEU A 83 -2.99 9.87 -18.39
C LEU A 83 -4.20 10.48 -19.11
N ALA A 84 -4.29 11.81 -19.20
CA ALA A 84 -5.36 12.50 -19.94
C ALA A 84 -5.42 12.03 -21.39
N SER A 85 -4.26 11.94 -22.06
CA SER A 85 -4.17 11.46 -23.44
C SER A 85 -4.51 9.99 -23.62
N GLN A 86 -4.40 9.17 -22.56
CA GLN A 86 -4.73 7.74 -22.59
C GLN A 86 -6.21 7.48 -22.30
N ILE A 87 -6.88 8.35 -21.51
CA ILE A 87 -8.29 8.19 -21.14
C ILE A 87 -9.17 8.04 -22.38
N ASP A 88 -8.97 8.88 -23.41
CA ASP A 88 -9.72 8.86 -24.66
C ASP A 88 -9.52 7.57 -25.48
N LYS A 89 -8.47 6.81 -25.20
CA LYS A 89 -8.12 5.54 -25.88
C LYS A 89 -8.56 4.32 -25.08
N GLY A 90 -9.00 4.52 -23.84
CA GLY A 90 -9.33 3.46 -22.88
C GLY A 90 -8.16 3.08 -21.97
N LEU A 91 -8.51 2.58 -20.78
CA LEU A 91 -7.54 2.30 -19.71
C LEU A 91 -7.34 0.81 -19.43
N SER A 92 -8.23 -0.04 -19.94
CA SER A 92 -8.15 -1.50 -19.70
C SER A 92 -8.59 -2.26 -20.95
N PHE A 93 -7.78 -3.25 -21.34
CA PHE A 93 -8.02 -4.02 -22.54
C PHE A 93 -7.93 -5.53 -22.22
N PRO A 94 -8.70 -6.38 -22.90
CA PRO A 94 -8.61 -7.85 -22.76
C PRO A 94 -7.42 -8.45 -23.52
N ALA A 95 -6.48 -7.62 -23.97
CA ALA A 95 -5.31 -8.00 -24.76
C ALA A 95 -4.09 -7.14 -24.38
N PRO A 96 -2.86 -7.58 -24.69
CA PRO A 96 -1.67 -6.80 -24.48
C PRO A 96 -1.72 -5.45 -25.21
N SER A 97 -1.12 -4.41 -24.62
CA SER A 97 -0.98 -3.10 -25.25
C SER A 97 0.49 -2.76 -25.52
N PRO A 98 0.79 -1.91 -26.52
CA PRO A 98 2.15 -1.47 -26.79
C PRO A 98 2.84 -0.80 -25.59
N SER A 99 2.10 -0.10 -24.75
CA SER A 99 2.64 0.55 -23.55
C SER A 99 3.18 -0.45 -22.51
N VAL A 100 2.57 -1.63 -22.38
CA VAL A 100 3.08 -2.70 -21.50
C VAL A 100 4.41 -3.24 -22.01
N VAL A 101 4.56 -3.41 -23.34
CA VAL A 101 5.83 -3.84 -23.96
C VAL A 101 6.92 -2.81 -23.69
N ARG A 102 6.64 -1.54 -23.97
CA ARG A 102 7.60 -0.46 -23.73
C ARG A 102 8.00 -0.34 -22.26
N TRP A 103 7.07 -0.54 -21.36
CA TRP A 103 7.38 -0.55 -19.93
C TRP A 103 8.28 -1.73 -19.54
N ALA A 104 8.03 -2.92 -20.07
CA ALA A 104 8.89 -4.09 -19.85
C ALA A 104 10.31 -3.86 -20.35
N GLU A 105 10.48 -3.30 -21.56
CA GLU A 105 11.78 -2.90 -22.11
C GLU A 105 12.52 -1.96 -21.14
N LEU A 106 11.89 -0.87 -20.73
CA LEU A 106 12.49 0.11 -19.82
C LEU A 106 12.92 -0.50 -18.48
N MET A 107 12.14 -1.43 -17.95
CA MET A 107 12.50 -2.14 -16.70
C MET A 107 13.74 -3.00 -16.88
N CYS A 108 13.80 -3.78 -17.95
CA CYS A 108 14.96 -4.64 -18.24
C CYS A 108 16.21 -3.81 -18.61
N GLU A 109 16.06 -2.70 -19.32
CA GLU A 109 17.17 -1.78 -19.63
C GLU A 109 17.77 -1.15 -18.35
N ARG A 110 16.93 -0.76 -17.38
CA ARG A 110 17.35 -0.02 -16.18
C ARG A 110 17.78 -0.90 -15.01
N VAL A 111 17.34 -2.12 -14.97
CA VAL A 111 17.63 -3.06 -13.88
C VAL A 111 18.39 -4.27 -14.44
N PRO A 112 19.73 -4.27 -14.37
CA PRO A 112 20.58 -5.27 -15.06
C PRO A 112 20.32 -6.73 -14.64
N SER A 113 19.69 -6.95 -13.49
CA SER A 113 19.34 -8.30 -13.00
C SER A 113 17.99 -8.80 -13.55
N LEU A 114 17.28 -8.02 -14.35
CA LEU A 114 15.99 -8.40 -14.94
C LEU A 114 16.16 -8.81 -16.41
N ASP A 115 16.12 -10.09 -16.70
CA ASP A 115 16.00 -10.61 -18.06
C ASP A 115 14.56 -10.52 -18.59
N LYS A 116 13.60 -10.74 -17.70
CA LYS A 116 12.15 -10.71 -18.01
C LYS A 116 11.38 -10.19 -16.80
N VAL A 117 10.26 -9.54 -17.07
CA VAL A 117 9.37 -8.99 -16.05
C VAL A 117 7.93 -9.42 -16.28
N ARG A 118 7.21 -9.63 -15.19
CA ARG A 118 5.76 -9.82 -15.19
C ARG A 118 5.12 -8.79 -14.28
N PHE A 119 4.23 -8.00 -14.83
CA PHE A 119 3.47 -6.99 -14.08
C PHE A 119 2.24 -7.61 -13.43
N VAL A 120 1.92 -7.11 -12.25
CA VAL A 120 0.73 -7.43 -11.46
C VAL A 120 0.21 -6.13 -10.82
N ASN A 121 -0.99 -6.16 -10.24
CA ASN A 121 -1.63 -4.92 -9.75
C ASN A 121 -1.16 -4.50 -8.34
N THR A 122 -0.63 -5.43 -7.55
CA THR A 122 -0.26 -5.15 -6.15
C THR A 122 1.04 -5.83 -5.76
N GLY A 123 1.72 -5.31 -4.72
CA GLY A 123 2.87 -5.98 -4.11
C GLY A 123 2.52 -7.36 -3.54
N THR A 124 1.31 -7.54 -3.02
CA THR A 124 0.79 -8.84 -2.57
C THR A 124 0.77 -9.87 -3.69
N GLU A 125 0.26 -9.50 -4.87
CA GLU A 125 0.28 -10.37 -6.03
C GLU A 125 1.70 -10.66 -6.52
N ALA A 126 2.58 -9.67 -6.46
CA ALA A 126 3.98 -9.82 -6.85
C ALA A 126 4.70 -10.86 -5.97
N THR A 127 4.62 -10.72 -4.65
CA THR A 127 5.23 -11.65 -3.70
C THR A 127 4.61 -13.04 -3.76
N LEU A 128 3.28 -13.12 -3.89
CA LEU A 128 2.58 -14.40 -4.07
C LEU A 128 3.08 -15.14 -5.31
N ASN A 129 3.18 -14.47 -6.45
CA ASN A 129 3.67 -15.08 -7.68
C ASN A 129 5.16 -15.41 -7.61
N ALA A 130 5.99 -14.57 -6.98
CA ALA A 130 7.41 -14.83 -6.78
C ALA A 130 7.64 -16.09 -5.93
N ILE A 131 6.92 -16.26 -4.82
CA ILE A 131 7.00 -17.44 -3.97
C ILE A 131 6.56 -18.70 -4.72
N ARG A 132 5.47 -18.63 -5.48
CA ARG A 132 5.01 -19.74 -6.31
C ARG A 132 6.05 -20.16 -7.35
N ALA A 133 6.64 -19.18 -8.04
CA ALA A 133 7.69 -19.43 -9.03
C ALA A 133 8.94 -20.05 -8.39
N ALA A 134 9.39 -19.50 -7.24
CA ALA A 134 10.53 -20.01 -6.50
C ALA A 134 10.30 -21.46 -6.02
N ARG A 135 9.14 -21.77 -5.46
CA ARG A 135 8.77 -23.13 -5.05
C ARG A 135 8.72 -24.11 -6.23
N ALA A 136 8.10 -23.69 -7.33
CA ALA A 136 8.03 -24.50 -8.54
C ALA A 136 9.41 -24.80 -9.14
N PHE A 137 10.29 -23.79 -9.16
CA PHE A 137 11.65 -23.94 -9.69
C PHE A 137 12.57 -24.78 -8.80
N THR A 138 12.48 -24.61 -7.48
CA THR A 138 13.40 -25.23 -6.53
C THR A 138 12.89 -26.57 -5.96
N GLY A 139 11.60 -26.83 -6.02
CA GLY A 139 10.92 -27.94 -5.31
C GLY A 139 10.85 -27.74 -3.78
N LYS A 140 11.39 -26.63 -3.24
CA LYS A 140 11.45 -26.36 -1.80
C LYS A 140 10.19 -25.67 -1.32
N GLN A 141 9.71 -25.99 -0.12
CA GLN A 141 8.49 -25.43 0.45
C GLN A 141 8.73 -24.32 1.47
N LYS A 142 9.84 -24.42 2.23
CA LYS A 142 10.15 -23.47 3.30
C LYS A 142 10.55 -22.11 2.74
N LEU A 143 10.10 -21.06 3.42
CA LEU A 143 10.41 -19.67 3.14
C LEU A 143 11.03 -19.04 4.38
N ILE A 144 12.05 -18.24 4.20
CA ILE A 144 12.67 -17.42 5.25
C ILE A 144 12.27 -15.96 4.98
N LYS A 145 11.83 -15.25 6.01
CA LYS A 145 11.59 -13.81 5.97
C LYS A 145 12.18 -13.14 7.22
N CYS A 146 12.44 -11.84 7.13
CA CYS A 146 12.86 -11.07 8.29
C CYS A 146 11.69 -10.89 9.28
N GLU A 147 12.00 -10.97 10.57
CA GLU A 147 11.06 -10.67 11.65
C GLU A 147 10.56 -9.22 11.53
N GLY A 148 9.28 -9.01 11.82
CA GLY A 148 8.63 -7.69 11.73
C GLY A 148 8.36 -7.19 10.31
N ALA A 149 8.89 -7.83 9.27
CA ALA A 149 8.80 -7.33 7.90
C ALA A 149 7.46 -7.65 7.24
N TYR A 150 6.89 -6.64 6.56
CA TYR A 150 5.69 -6.78 5.74
C TYR A 150 6.05 -7.02 4.27
N HIS A 151 5.47 -8.04 3.67
CA HIS A 151 5.70 -8.42 2.27
C HIS A 151 4.42 -8.65 1.46
N GLY A 152 3.30 -8.09 1.88
CA GLY A 152 1.99 -8.25 1.27
C GLY A 152 1.00 -8.97 2.18
N ASN A 153 -0.21 -9.19 1.68
CA ASN A 153 -1.33 -9.67 2.47
C ASN A 153 -1.84 -11.03 1.95
N HIS A 154 -1.03 -12.09 2.15
CA HIS A 154 -1.42 -13.47 1.88
C HIS A 154 -0.78 -14.43 2.90
N ASP A 155 -1.40 -15.56 3.16
CA ASP A 155 -1.10 -16.48 4.27
C ASP A 155 0.37 -16.86 4.40
N ALA A 156 1.06 -17.12 3.29
CA ALA A 156 2.45 -17.58 3.32
C ALA A 156 3.46 -16.57 3.92
N ILE A 157 3.06 -15.31 4.11
CA ILE A 157 3.95 -14.22 4.58
C ILE A 157 3.34 -13.36 5.68
N GLN A 158 2.09 -13.60 6.06
CA GLN A 158 1.41 -12.90 7.16
C GLN A 158 1.75 -13.54 8.52
N ILE A 159 3.02 -13.84 8.71
CA ILE A 159 3.60 -14.37 9.94
C ILE A 159 4.57 -13.34 10.48
N SER A 160 4.53 -13.06 11.77
CA SER A 160 5.43 -12.13 12.48
C SER A 160 5.56 -10.77 11.78
N VAL A 161 4.42 -10.19 11.37
CA VAL A 161 4.33 -8.81 10.85
C VAL A 161 4.05 -7.88 12.03
N VAL A 162 5.11 -7.25 12.57
CA VAL A 162 5.03 -6.43 13.78
C VAL A 162 4.32 -7.18 14.93
N PRO A 163 4.83 -8.37 15.33
CA PRO A 163 4.19 -9.16 16.38
C PRO A 163 4.24 -8.42 17.72
N PRO A 164 3.29 -8.67 18.63
CA PRO A 164 3.39 -8.24 20.03
C PRO A 164 4.71 -8.71 20.64
N LEU A 165 5.38 -7.86 21.41
CA LEU A 165 6.69 -8.18 21.98
C LEU A 165 6.68 -9.37 22.92
N ASP A 166 5.58 -9.59 23.62
CA ASP A 166 5.36 -10.72 24.54
C ASP A 166 5.08 -12.05 23.80
N GLU A 167 4.71 -12.00 22.52
CA GLU A 167 4.49 -13.17 21.66
C GLU A 167 5.66 -13.45 20.73
N ALA A 168 6.55 -12.48 20.52
CA ALA A 168 7.62 -12.55 19.51
C ALA A 168 8.72 -13.59 19.84
N GLY A 169 8.80 -14.08 21.09
CA GLY A 169 9.85 -14.98 21.54
C GLY A 169 11.21 -14.30 21.69
N ASP A 170 12.27 -15.09 21.84
CA ASP A 170 13.64 -14.60 21.96
C ASP A 170 14.21 -14.11 20.62
N ALA A 171 15.09 -13.11 20.67
CA ALA A 171 15.77 -12.58 19.48
C ALA A 171 16.59 -13.63 18.71
N GLU A 172 17.16 -14.60 19.44
CA GLU A 172 17.93 -15.71 18.85
C GLU A 172 17.06 -16.84 18.28
N SER A 173 15.77 -16.89 18.71
CA SER A 173 14.79 -17.90 18.27
C SER A 173 13.40 -17.31 18.29
N PRO A 174 13.08 -16.41 17.34
CA PRO A 174 11.77 -15.77 17.31
C PRO A 174 10.65 -16.77 17.00
N GLU A 175 9.50 -16.57 17.64
CA GLU A 175 8.30 -17.37 17.41
C GLU A 175 7.59 -16.96 16.12
N SER A 176 6.93 -17.93 15.50
CA SER A 176 6.10 -17.66 14.32
C SER A 176 4.69 -17.20 14.75
N VAL A 177 4.46 -15.90 14.77
CA VAL A 177 3.20 -15.29 15.22
C VAL A 177 2.33 -14.95 14.02
N ALA A 178 1.11 -15.52 13.95
CA ALA A 178 0.15 -15.15 12.91
C ALA A 178 -0.27 -13.69 13.05
N ALA A 179 -0.21 -12.92 11.97
CA ALA A 179 -0.52 -11.49 12.01
C ALA A 179 -1.99 -11.19 12.32
N PHE A 180 -2.89 -12.12 11.98
CA PHE A 180 -4.33 -12.00 12.21
C PHE A 180 -4.96 -13.36 12.49
N PRO A 181 -6.10 -13.43 13.22
CA PRO A 181 -6.91 -14.64 13.29
C PRO A 181 -7.33 -15.09 11.88
N GLY A 182 -7.15 -16.38 11.58
CA GLY A 182 -7.50 -16.95 10.26
C GLY A 182 -6.31 -17.11 9.31
N ILE A 183 -5.12 -16.69 9.69
CA ILE A 183 -3.87 -17.09 9.01
C ILE A 183 -3.55 -18.54 9.40
N SER A 184 -3.30 -19.41 8.40
CA SER A 184 -3.01 -20.84 8.56
C SER A 184 -1.53 -21.15 8.55
#